data_4f7fe4e17ef0f8945d780b0daff12f29
#
_entry.id   4f7fe4e17ef0f8945d780b0daff12f29
#
_cell.length_a   1.000
_cell.length_b   1.000
_cell.length_c   1.000
_cell.angle_alpha   90.00
_cell.angle_beta   90.00
_cell.angle_gamma   90.00
#
_symmetry.space_group_name_H-M   'P 1'
#
loop_
_entity.id
_entity.type
_entity.pdbx_description
1 polymer ?
#
loop_
_entity_poly.entity_id
_entity_poly.type
_entity_poly.pdbx_seq_one_letter_code
_entity_poly.pdbx_strand_id
1 'polypeptide(L)' 'MSKRYTVTSTQTPHGPIYQILDKVTGTVLETDWWSEKWAQRRADWMNYKEEEKHEQNKV' A
#
# COMPACT_ATOMS: atom_id res chain seq x y z
N MET A 1 9.14 -10.64 7.66
CA MET A 1 7.94 -10.07 8.28
C MET A 1 6.98 -9.62 7.20
N SER A 2 5.70 -9.81 7.44
CA SER A 2 4.70 -9.37 6.48
C SER A 2 4.53 -7.86 6.54
N LYS A 3 4.40 -7.24 5.38
CA LYS A 3 4.20 -5.81 5.28
C LYS A 3 2.74 -5.47 5.51
N ARG A 4 2.49 -4.36 6.18
CA ARG A 4 1.13 -3.92 6.47
C ARG A 4 0.38 -3.49 5.22
N TYR A 5 1.06 -2.82 4.30
CA TYR A 5 0.42 -2.27 3.10
C TYR A 5 0.80 -3.09 1.88
N THR A 6 -0.17 -3.39 1.05
CA THR A 6 0.04 -4.17 -0.16
C THR A 6 -0.70 -3.54 -1.33
N VAL A 7 -0.26 -3.85 -2.54
CA VAL A 7 -0.91 -3.36 -3.76
C VAL A 7 -1.84 -4.45 -4.28
N THR A 8 -3.07 -4.06 -4.58
CA THR A 8 -4.03 -4.92 -5.25
C THR A 8 -4.43 -4.27 -6.57
N SER A 9 -5.03 -5.03 -7.46
CA SER A 9 -5.46 -4.50 -8.74
C SER A 9 -6.91 -4.85 -9.02
N THR A 10 -7.58 -3.96 -9.77
CA THR A 10 -8.96 -4.16 -10.19
C THR A 10 -9.04 -3.80 -11.67
N GLN A 11 -9.68 -4.68 -12.45
CA GLN A 11 -9.86 -4.44 -13.87
C GLN A 11 -11.04 -3.51 -14.09
N THR A 12 -10.84 -2.48 -14.92
CA THR A 12 -11.89 -1.56 -15.32
C THR A 12 -12.04 -1.55 -16.82
N PRO A 13 -13.12 -0.97 -17.38
CA PRO A 13 -13.25 -0.84 -18.84
C PRO A 13 -12.12 -0.05 -19.50
N HIS A 14 -11.43 0.78 -18.73
CA HIS A 14 -10.31 1.60 -19.23
C HIS A 14 -8.95 1.00 -18.95
N GLY A 15 -8.92 -0.22 -18.39
CA GLY A 15 -7.69 -0.90 -18.02
C GLY A 15 -7.60 -1.15 -16.53
N PRO A 16 -6.50 -1.73 -16.07
CA PRO A 16 -6.36 -2.02 -14.64
C PRO A 16 -6.08 -0.75 -13.84
N ILE A 17 -6.64 -0.68 -12.65
CA ILE A 17 -6.26 0.30 -11.65
C ILE A 17 -5.67 -0.44 -10.46
N TYR A 18 -4.83 0.26 -9.70
CA TYR A 18 -4.15 -0.32 -8.56
C TYR A 18 -4.56 0.40 -7.30
N GLN A 19 -4.58 -0.35 -6.20
CA GLN A 19 -5.07 0.14 -4.92
C GLN A 19 -4.08 -0.24 -3.85
N ILE A 20 -4.02 0.54 -2.78
CA ILE A 20 -3.18 0.23 -1.63
C ILE A 20 -4.10 -0.19 -0.50
N LEU A 21 -3.92 -1.44 -0.06
CA LEU A 21 -4.72 -2.06 0.97
C LEU A 21 -3.95 -2.12 2.28
N ASP A 22 -4.59 -1.72 3.37
CA ASP A 22 -4.08 -1.92 4.72
C ASP A 22 -4.55 -3.30 5.19
N LYS A 23 -3.62 -4.23 5.29
CA LYS A 23 -3.96 -5.62 5.66
C LYS A 23 -4.37 -5.75 7.13
N VAL A 24 -3.98 -4.82 7.96
CA VAL A 24 -4.33 -4.86 9.38
C VAL A 24 -5.80 -4.54 9.59
N THR A 25 -6.30 -3.51 8.91
CA THR A 25 -7.69 -3.09 9.04
C THR A 25 -8.59 -3.64 7.95
N GLY A 26 -8.00 -4.15 6.87
CA GLY A 26 -8.77 -4.62 5.72
C GLY A 26 -9.35 -3.49 4.88
N THR A 27 -8.80 -2.29 5.00
CA THR A 27 -9.32 -1.10 4.37
C THR A 27 -8.43 -0.66 3.20
N VAL A 28 -9.07 -0.29 2.08
CA VAL A 28 -8.37 0.32 0.96
C VAL A 28 -8.12 1.78 1.31
N LEU A 29 -6.85 2.16 1.38
CA LEU A 29 -6.45 3.52 1.76
C LEU A 29 -6.32 4.45 0.58
N GLU A 30 -5.84 3.94 -0.54
CA GLU A 30 -5.67 4.72 -1.77
C GLU A 30 -6.12 3.88 -2.95
N THR A 31 -6.70 4.52 -3.95
CA THR A 31 -7.21 3.84 -5.13
C THR A 31 -6.93 4.67 -6.38
N ASP A 32 -7.23 4.09 -7.54
CA ASP A 32 -7.09 4.77 -8.83
C ASP A 32 -5.66 5.10 -9.22
N TRP A 33 -4.72 4.28 -8.74
CA TRP A 33 -3.35 4.32 -9.26
C TRP A 33 -3.33 3.65 -10.63
N TRP A 34 -2.85 4.34 -11.64
CA TRP A 34 -2.82 3.81 -12.98
C TRP A 34 -1.55 3.05 -13.32
N SER A 35 -0.55 3.10 -12.45
CA SER A 35 0.73 2.42 -12.64
C SER A 35 1.03 1.54 -11.45
N GLU A 36 1.27 0.25 -11.71
CA GLU A 36 1.66 -0.69 -10.67
C GLU A 36 2.97 -0.26 -10.01
N LYS A 37 3.91 0.22 -10.82
CA LYS A 37 5.21 0.67 -10.32
C LYS A 37 5.05 1.80 -9.30
N TRP A 38 4.23 2.79 -9.61
CA TRP A 38 4.02 3.92 -8.71
C TRP A 38 3.23 3.53 -7.47
N ALA A 39 2.23 2.66 -7.63
CA ALA A 39 1.47 2.15 -6.50
C ALA A 39 2.37 1.35 -5.55
N GLN A 40 3.24 0.52 -6.10
CA GLN A 40 4.17 -0.27 -5.30
C GLN A 40 5.16 0.62 -4.56
N ARG A 41 5.67 1.66 -5.21
CA ARG A 41 6.57 2.62 -4.55
C ARG A 41 5.86 3.33 -3.41
N ARG A 42 4.61 3.68 -3.60
CA ARG A 42 3.81 4.32 -2.54
C ARG A 42 3.63 3.37 -1.36
N ALA A 43 3.26 2.12 -1.63
CA ALA A 43 3.08 1.12 -0.58
C ALA A 43 4.38 0.86 0.16
N ASP A 44 5.49 0.77 -0.55
CA ASP A 44 6.81 0.57 0.05
C ASP A 44 7.16 1.72 0.99
N TRP A 45 6.89 2.95 0.57
CA TRP A 45 7.13 4.12 1.41
C TRP A 45 6.27 4.08 2.68
N MET A 46 5.01 3.69 2.55
CA MET A 46 4.11 3.59 3.69
C MET A 46 4.58 2.51 4.67
N ASN A 47 5.04 1.37 4.15
CA ASN A 47 5.60 0.31 4.98
C ASN A 47 6.87 0.77 5.70
N TYR A 48 7.71 1.52 5.00
CA TYR A 48 8.93 2.07 5.59
C TYR A 48 8.60 3.01 6.74
N LYS A 49 7.63 3.89 6.54
CA LYS A 49 7.21 4.83 7.59
C LYS A 49 6.61 4.11 8.79
N GLU A 50 5.85 3.04 8.54
CA GLU A 50 5.28 2.25 9.63
C GLU A 50 6.38 1.58 10.46
N GLU A 51 7.38 1.01 9.82
CA GLU A 51 8.50 0.39 10.52
C GLU A 51 9.29 1.41 11.32
N GLU A 52 9.55 2.59 10.74
CA GLU A 52 10.26 3.67 11.43
C GLU A 52 9.50 4.11 12.68
N LYS A 53 8.18 4.22 12.58
CA LYS A 53 7.33 4.59 13.70
C LYS A 53 7.41 3.56 14.83
N HIS A 54 7.42 2.27 14.47
CA HIS A 54 7.54 1.20 15.46
C HIS A 54 8.88 1.24 16.18
N GLU A 55 9.95 1.51 15.46
CA GLU A 55 11.27 1.61 16.07
C GLU A 55 11.33 2.74 17.09
N GLN A 56 10.73 3.88 16.77
CA GLN A 56 10.68 5.01 17.69
C GLN A 56 9.91 4.68 18.97
N ASN A 57 8.92 3.82 18.86
CA ASN A 57 8.09 3.45 20.01
C ASN A 57 8.77 2.45 20.94
N LYS A 58 9.88 1.88 20.53
CA LYS A 58 10.63 0.90 21.35
C LYS A 58 11.55 1.55 22.38
N VAL A 59 11.75 2.81 22.30
CA VAL A 59 12.68 3.51 23.21
C VAL A 59 12.06 3.76 24.59
#